data_3f3d2fd26db4e81a3d76101972c52438
#
_entry.id   3f3d2fd26db4e81a3d76101972c52438
#
_cell.length_a   1.000
_cell.length_b   1.000
_cell.length_c   1.000
_cell.angle_alpha   90.00
_cell.angle_beta   90.00
_cell.angle_gamma   90.00
#
_symmetry.space_group_name_H-M   'P 1'
#
loop_
_entity.id
_entity.type
_entity.pdbx_description
1 polymer ?
#
loop_
_entity_poly.entity_id
_entity_poly.type
_entity_poly.pdbx_seq_one_letter_code
_entity_poly.pdbx_strand_id
1 'polypeptide(L)'
;MFAIKEAALPTILGALTVLTLKTKRPLVHLFLLNPEIMNVDLINQRLKDHNAVDSFDALMKKCTWLIALSFIVSAFLNYFLSRWIVVTEPFVDKIAFNDQVGQMMGWSFPVISIPCMLITLYALKILTSGIKEMTGLKLEETMAHSQAFQK
;
A
#
# COMPACT_ATOMS: atom_id res chain seq x y z
N MET A 1 2.79 1.87 27.07
CA MET A 1 3.47 0.80 26.29
C MET A 1 2.61 0.23 25.17
N PHE A 2 1.32 0.00 25.35
CA PHE A 2 0.42 -0.61 24.35
C PHE A 2 0.39 0.18 23.02
N ALA A 3 0.16 1.47 23.03
CA ALA A 3 0.08 2.31 21.82
C ALA A 3 1.34 2.23 20.91
N ILE A 4 2.52 2.07 21.50
CA ILE A 4 3.76 1.89 20.74
C ILE A 4 3.76 0.54 20.00
N LYS A 5 3.25 -0.52 20.64
CA LYS A 5 3.13 -1.84 20.00
C LYS A 5 2.18 -1.80 18.82
N GLU A 6 1.03 -1.14 18.95
CA GLU A 6 0.04 -1.03 17.88
C GLU A 6 0.56 -0.20 16.68
N ALA A 7 1.35 0.83 16.93
CA ALA A 7 1.97 1.63 15.88
C ALA A 7 3.23 0.98 15.27
N ALA A 8 3.84 -0.01 15.94
CA ALA A 8 5.12 -0.57 15.52
C ALA A 8 5.05 -1.27 14.15
N LEU A 9 4.05 -2.11 13.93
CA LEU A 9 3.91 -2.86 12.68
C LEU A 9 3.76 -1.93 11.46
N PRO A 10 2.80 -0.99 11.42
CA PRO A 10 2.69 -0.06 10.29
C PRO A 10 3.92 0.84 10.16
N THR A 11 4.60 1.21 11.25
CA THR A 11 5.85 1.97 11.19
C THR A 11 6.95 1.18 10.49
N ILE A 12 7.14 -0.10 10.84
CA ILE A 12 8.13 -0.98 10.22
C ILE A 12 7.82 -1.16 8.74
N LEU A 13 6.56 -1.42 8.38
CA LEU A 13 6.14 -1.59 6.98
C LEU A 13 6.34 -0.29 6.18
N GLY A 14 6.03 0.86 6.75
CA GLY A 14 6.28 2.16 6.15
C GLY A 14 7.78 2.41 5.92
N ALA A 15 8.61 2.13 6.94
CA ALA A 15 10.06 2.27 6.83
C ALA A 15 10.64 1.33 5.75
N LEU A 16 10.23 0.07 5.74
CA LEU A 16 10.63 -0.88 4.70
C LEU A 16 10.22 -0.41 3.31
N THR A 17 8.99 0.09 3.15
CA THR A 17 8.49 0.62 1.88
C THR A 17 9.36 1.80 1.39
N VAL A 18 9.69 2.74 2.29
CA VAL A 18 10.59 3.86 1.97
C VAL A 18 12.00 3.39 1.62
N LEU A 19 12.52 2.40 2.34
CA LEU A 19 13.85 1.84 2.04
C LEU A 19 13.90 1.24 0.62
N THR A 20 12.81 0.62 0.15
CA THR A 20 12.75 0.08 -1.21
C THR A 20 12.85 1.15 -2.30
N LEU A 21 12.54 2.43 -2.00
CA LEU A 21 12.72 3.53 -2.94
C LEU A 21 14.20 3.78 -3.31
N LYS A 22 15.14 3.41 -2.41
CA LYS A 22 16.58 3.47 -2.66
C LYS A 22 17.09 2.30 -3.51
N THR A 23 16.27 1.29 -3.69
CA THR A 23 16.60 0.12 -4.52
C THR A 23 16.23 0.36 -5.99
N LYS A 24 16.79 -0.42 -6.89
CA LYS A 24 16.45 -0.36 -8.32
C LYS A 24 15.02 -0.86 -8.60
N ARG A 25 14.39 -1.53 -7.65
CA ARG A 25 13.03 -2.07 -7.76
C ARG A 25 12.21 -1.69 -6.53
N PRO A 26 11.49 -0.56 -6.54
CA PRO A 26 10.58 -0.17 -5.47
C PRO A 26 9.55 -1.26 -5.18
N LEU A 27 9.01 -1.30 -3.96
CA LEU A 27 8.08 -2.34 -3.50
C LEU A 27 6.89 -2.52 -4.47
N VAL A 28 6.35 -1.42 -4.98
CA VAL A 28 5.23 -1.43 -5.95
C VAL A 28 5.62 -2.17 -7.24
N HIS A 29 6.87 -2.02 -7.69
CA HIS A 29 7.36 -2.74 -8.86
C HIS A 29 7.37 -4.27 -8.64
N LEU A 30 7.71 -4.74 -7.43
CA LEU A 30 7.72 -6.17 -7.11
C LEU A 30 6.31 -6.78 -7.09
N PHE A 31 5.32 -6.01 -6.61
CA PHE A 31 3.93 -6.49 -6.56
C PHE A 31 3.24 -6.42 -7.91
N LEU A 32 3.47 -5.38 -8.68
CA LEU A 32 2.74 -5.12 -9.93
C LEU A 32 3.36 -5.78 -11.14
N LEU A 33 4.68 -5.85 -11.19
CA LEU A 33 5.38 -6.56 -12.25
C LEU A 33 5.65 -8.02 -11.86
N ASN A 34 4.72 -8.63 -11.13
CA ASN A 34 4.73 -10.06 -10.94
C ASN A 34 4.26 -10.75 -12.23
N PRO A 35 5.08 -11.62 -12.86
CA PRO A 35 4.72 -12.33 -14.07
C PRO A 35 3.45 -13.18 -13.97
N GLU A 36 3.08 -13.58 -12.75
CA GLU A 36 1.85 -14.34 -12.50
C GLU A 36 0.58 -13.48 -12.62
N ILE A 37 0.72 -12.16 -12.38
CA ILE A 37 -0.41 -11.22 -12.37
C ILE A 37 -0.46 -10.41 -13.66
N MET A 38 0.70 -9.96 -14.16
CA MET A 38 0.80 -9.08 -15.32
C MET A 38 1.74 -9.62 -16.38
N ASN A 39 1.44 -9.32 -17.64
CA ASN A 39 2.32 -9.63 -18.77
C ASN A 39 3.47 -8.62 -18.81
N VAL A 40 4.50 -8.89 -18.00
CA VAL A 40 5.65 -8.01 -17.80
C VAL A 40 6.42 -7.78 -19.09
N ASP A 41 6.51 -8.80 -19.95
CA ASP A 41 7.25 -8.71 -21.22
C ASP A 41 6.55 -7.76 -22.19
N LEU A 42 5.21 -7.85 -22.29
CA LEU A 42 4.41 -6.94 -23.11
C LEU A 42 4.51 -5.50 -22.63
N ILE A 43 4.43 -5.27 -21.29
CA ILE A 43 4.56 -3.96 -20.70
C ILE A 43 5.94 -3.37 -20.99
N ASN A 44 7.01 -4.13 -20.77
CA ASN A 44 8.38 -3.69 -21.02
C ASN A 44 8.64 -3.39 -22.50
N GLN A 45 8.09 -4.20 -23.40
CA GLN A 45 8.19 -3.94 -24.84
C GLN A 45 7.51 -2.61 -25.19
N ARG A 46 6.27 -2.40 -24.77
CA ARG A 46 5.52 -1.16 -25.04
C ARG A 46 6.18 0.06 -24.43
N LEU A 47 6.74 -0.03 -23.23
CA LEU A 47 7.46 1.07 -22.59
C LEU A 47 8.71 1.46 -23.38
N LYS A 48 9.41 0.49 -23.98
CA LYS A 48 10.57 0.76 -24.86
C LYS A 48 10.13 1.39 -26.18
N ASP A 49 9.07 0.87 -26.81
CA ASP A 49 8.53 1.37 -28.07
C ASP A 49 8.08 2.84 -27.96
N HIS A 50 7.54 3.22 -26.80
CA HIS A 50 7.07 4.58 -26.50
C HIS A 50 8.14 5.46 -25.80
N ASN A 51 9.36 4.97 -25.60
CA ASN A 51 10.44 5.69 -24.90
C ASN A 51 10.03 6.17 -23.48
N ALA A 52 9.18 5.42 -22.81
CA ALA A 52 8.51 5.81 -21.55
C ALA A 52 9.08 5.13 -20.29
N VAL A 53 10.23 4.46 -20.38
CA VAL A 53 10.83 3.69 -19.28
C VAL A 53 11.12 4.58 -18.07
N ASP A 54 11.73 5.74 -18.26
CA ASP A 54 12.07 6.67 -17.16
C ASP A 54 10.80 7.24 -16.50
N SER A 55 9.78 7.53 -17.31
CA SER A 55 8.48 8.00 -16.81
C SER A 55 7.77 6.94 -16.01
N PHE A 56 7.90 5.68 -16.41
CA PHE A 56 7.34 4.54 -15.69
C PHE A 56 8.05 4.32 -14.34
N ASP A 57 9.38 4.45 -14.30
CA ASP A 57 10.15 4.38 -13.06
C ASP A 57 9.75 5.50 -12.07
N ALA A 58 9.55 6.71 -12.60
CA ALA A 58 9.05 7.84 -11.79
C ALA A 58 7.64 7.58 -11.24
N LEU A 59 6.76 7.00 -12.04
CA LEU A 59 5.41 6.58 -11.63
C LEU A 59 5.48 5.53 -10.51
N MET A 60 6.32 4.51 -10.65
CA MET A 60 6.52 3.47 -9.64
C MET A 60 7.00 4.05 -8.31
N LYS A 61 7.94 4.98 -8.33
CA LYS A 61 8.41 5.70 -7.15
C LYS A 61 7.29 6.51 -6.51
N LYS A 62 6.50 7.23 -7.30
CA LYS A 62 5.36 8.02 -6.81
C LYS A 62 4.32 7.12 -6.12
N CYS A 63 3.95 6.01 -6.72
CA CYS A 63 3.01 5.05 -6.13
C CYS A 63 3.57 4.42 -4.85
N THR A 64 4.87 4.10 -4.81
CA THR A 64 5.54 3.60 -3.61
C THR A 64 5.50 4.63 -2.47
N TRP A 65 5.71 5.91 -2.77
CA TRP A 65 5.57 6.98 -1.78
C TRP A 65 4.14 7.11 -1.23
N LEU A 66 3.12 6.97 -2.07
CA LEU A 66 1.72 7.00 -1.63
C LEU A 66 1.41 5.82 -0.71
N ILE A 67 1.93 4.63 -1.01
CA ILE A 67 1.77 3.46 -0.14
C ILE A 67 2.54 3.66 1.18
N ALA A 68 3.76 4.18 1.14
CA ALA A 68 4.51 4.52 2.35
C ALA A 68 3.75 5.54 3.21
N LEU A 69 3.14 6.55 2.58
CA LEU A 69 2.30 7.53 3.27
C LEU A 69 1.10 6.87 3.95
N SER A 70 0.45 5.89 3.33
CA SER A 70 -0.67 5.17 3.96
C SER A 70 -0.22 4.42 5.22
N PHE A 71 0.96 3.82 5.23
CA PHE A 71 1.53 3.19 6.43
C PHE A 71 1.89 4.21 7.52
N ILE A 72 2.43 5.37 7.15
CA ILE A 72 2.72 6.46 8.11
C ILE A 72 1.43 6.96 8.75
N VAL A 73 0.41 7.20 7.94
CA VAL A 73 -0.93 7.60 8.44
C VAL A 73 -1.50 6.52 9.35
N SER A 74 -1.42 5.25 8.96
CA SER A 74 -1.85 4.11 9.78
C SER A 74 -1.12 4.07 11.12
N ALA A 75 0.20 4.23 11.13
CA ALA A 75 0.99 4.23 12.36
C ALA A 75 0.57 5.35 13.33
N PHE A 76 0.39 6.55 12.77
CA PHE A 76 -0.04 7.72 13.53
C PHE A 76 -1.44 7.52 14.13
N LEU A 77 -2.40 7.09 13.32
CA LEU A 77 -3.76 6.85 13.75
C LEU A 77 -3.85 5.71 14.78
N ASN A 78 -3.11 4.62 14.59
CA ASN A 78 -3.03 3.53 15.57
C ASN A 78 -2.48 4.02 16.91
N TYR A 79 -1.42 4.84 16.90
CA TYR A 79 -0.85 5.40 18.12
C TYR A 79 -1.87 6.28 18.87
N PHE A 80 -2.51 7.21 18.15
CA PHE A 80 -3.49 8.11 18.77
C PHE A 80 -4.73 7.38 19.26
N LEU A 81 -5.28 6.49 18.45
CA LEU A 81 -6.46 5.72 18.81
C LEU A 81 -6.20 4.86 20.06
N SER A 82 -5.04 4.20 20.11
CA SER A 82 -4.62 3.41 21.26
C SER A 82 -4.44 4.26 22.52
N ARG A 83 -3.85 5.45 22.37
CA ARG A 83 -3.66 6.37 23.51
C ARG A 83 -4.96 6.95 24.04
N TRP A 84 -5.94 7.14 23.17
CA TRP A 84 -7.22 7.72 23.52
C TRP A 84 -8.17 6.71 24.17
N ILE A 85 -8.24 5.50 23.64
CA ILE A 85 -9.22 4.49 24.06
C ILE A 85 -8.64 3.60 25.17
N VAL A 86 -7.39 3.15 25.04
CA VAL A 86 -6.77 2.20 25.98
C VAL A 86 -5.97 2.95 27.04
N VAL A 87 -6.68 3.38 28.07
CA VAL A 87 -6.12 4.15 29.19
C VAL A 87 -5.80 3.29 30.42
N THR A 88 -6.45 2.14 30.57
CA THR A 88 -6.22 1.21 31.68
C THR A 88 -5.01 0.33 31.40
N GLU A 89 -4.18 0.12 32.41
CA GLU A 89 -3.04 -0.82 32.29
C GLU A 89 -3.51 -2.26 32.57
N PRO A 90 -2.98 -3.26 31.80
CA PRO A 90 -3.39 -4.66 31.92
C PRO A 90 -3.09 -5.28 33.31
N PHE A 91 -2.18 -4.68 34.05
CA PHE A 91 -1.81 -5.13 35.41
C PHE A 91 -2.71 -4.55 36.50
N VAL A 92 -3.46 -3.48 36.21
CA VAL A 92 -4.36 -2.82 37.15
C VAL A 92 -5.77 -3.44 37.05
N ASP A 93 -6.33 -3.52 35.85
CA ASP A 93 -7.61 -4.15 35.57
C ASP A 93 -7.58 -4.77 34.16
N LYS A 94 -7.44 -6.09 34.14
CA LYS A 94 -7.36 -6.89 32.90
C LYS A 94 -8.68 -6.89 32.13
N ILE A 95 -9.82 -6.84 32.82
CA ILE A 95 -11.14 -6.88 32.19
C ILE A 95 -11.38 -5.54 31.49
N ALA A 96 -11.20 -4.44 32.19
CA ALA A 96 -11.34 -3.10 31.62
C ALA A 96 -10.34 -2.86 30.46
N PHE A 97 -9.10 -3.33 30.59
CA PHE A 97 -8.11 -3.27 29.51
C PHE A 97 -8.59 -4.01 28.25
N ASN A 98 -9.06 -5.25 28.39
CA ASN A 98 -9.52 -6.05 27.26
C ASN A 98 -10.76 -5.44 26.59
N ASP A 99 -11.68 -4.87 27.37
CA ASP A 99 -12.86 -4.16 26.85
C ASP A 99 -12.44 -2.94 26.02
N GLN A 100 -11.52 -2.14 26.53
CA GLN A 100 -10.97 -0.98 25.81
C GLN A 100 -10.22 -1.37 24.52
N VAL A 101 -9.48 -2.49 24.54
CA VAL A 101 -8.85 -3.03 23.33
C VAL A 101 -9.91 -3.46 22.31
N GLY A 102 -10.98 -4.10 22.75
CA GLY A 102 -12.13 -4.45 21.89
C GLY A 102 -12.79 -3.23 21.25
N GLN A 103 -13.03 -2.17 22.05
CA GLN A 103 -13.54 -0.89 21.54
C GLN A 103 -12.59 -0.25 20.52
N MET A 104 -11.29 -0.24 20.80
CA MET A 104 -10.29 0.27 19.89
C MET A 104 -10.30 -0.48 18.55
N MET A 105 -10.41 -1.81 18.57
CA MET A 105 -10.52 -2.63 17.35
C MET A 105 -11.75 -2.23 16.52
N GLY A 106 -12.88 -2.00 17.17
CA GLY A 106 -14.09 -1.52 16.49
C GLY A 106 -13.91 -0.17 15.81
N TRP A 107 -13.26 0.77 16.47
CA TRP A 107 -12.96 2.09 15.92
C TRP A 107 -11.83 2.10 14.89
N SER A 108 -10.96 1.09 14.90
CA SER A 108 -9.84 1.00 13.95
C SER A 108 -10.32 0.95 12.51
N PHE A 109 -11.44 0.29 12.23
CA PHE A 109 -11.98 0.20 10.87
C PHE A 109 -12.33 1.59 10.29
N PRO A 110 -13.23 2.41 10.88
CA PRO A 110 -13.58 3.70 10.30
C PRO A 110 -12.43 4.70 10.39
N VAL A 111 -11.64 4.69 11.46
CA VAL A 111 -10.61 5.72 11.70
C VAL A 111 -9.31 5.44 10.94
N ILE A 112 -8.92 4.18 10.80
CA ILE A 112 -7.63 3.80 10.20
C ILE A 112 -7.82 3.22 8.80
N SER A 113 -8.70 2.23 8.65
CA SER A 113 -8.83 1.49 7.39
C SER A 113 -9.40 2.36 6.28
N ILE A 114 -10.40 3.22 6.55
CA ILE A 114 -11.00 4.07 5.51
C ILE A 114 -9.98 5.06 4.93
N PRO A 115 -9.27 5.88 5.73
CA PRO A 115 -8.27 6.80 5.18
C PRO A 115 -7.15 6.08 4.41
N CYS A 116 -6.63 4.97 4.96
CA CYS A 116 -5.58 4.20 4.31
C CYS A 116 -6.05 3.57 3.00
N MET A 117 -7.29 3.06 2.95
CA MET A 117 -7.91 2.54 1.75
C MET A 117 -8.06 3.62 0.66
N LEU A 118 -8.49 4.82 1.02
CA LEU A 118 -8.61 5.92 0.07
C LEU A 118 -7.25 6.31 -0.55
N ILE A 119 -6.19 6.36 0.26
CA ILE A 119 -4.83 6.63 -0.23
C ILE A 119 -4.37 5.52 -1.18
N THR A 120 -4.62 4.26 -0.82
CA THR A 120 -4.23 3.10 -1.63
C THR A 120 -5.02 3.04 -2.95
N LEU A 121 -6.33 3.31 -2.92
CA LEU A 121 -7.15 3.39 -4.14
C LEU A 121 -6.70 4.53 -5.04
N TYR A 122 -6.30 5.67 -4.47
CA TYR A 122 -5.75 6.79 -5.23
C TYR A 122 -4.41 6.42 -5.88
N ALA A 123 -3.52 5.72 -5.15
CA ALA A 123 -2.28 5.21 -5.71
C ALA A 123 -2.52 4.23 -6.87
N LEU A 124 -3.49 3.32 -6.71
CA LEU A 124 -3.88 2.37 -7.75
C LEU A 124 -4.47 3.07 -8.99
N LYS A 125 -5.29 4.10 -8.79
CA LYS A 125 -5.83 4.90 -9.90
C LYS A 125 -4.71 5.60 -10.68
N ILE A 126 -3.76 6.24 -10.00
CA ILE A 126 -2.62 6.89 -10.66
C ILE A 126 -1.81 5.87 -11.44
N LEU A 127 -1.57 4.71 -10.86
CA LEU A 127 -0.81 3.65 -11.47
C LEU A 127 -1.46 3.11 -12.74
N THR A 128 -2.73 2.72 -12.66
CA THR A 128 -3.47 2.17 -13.81
C THR A 128 -3.62 3.19 -14.93
N SER A 129 -3.88 4.45 -14.58
CA SER A 129 -3.93 5.54 -15.57
C SER A 129 -2.58 5.78 -16.22
N GLY A 130 -1.50 5.79 -15.45
CA GLY A 130 -0.14 5.98 -15.96
C GLY A 130 0.32 4.84 -16.85
N ILE A 131 0.05 3.59 -16.49
CA ILE A 131 0.34 2.43 -17.36
C ILE A 131 -0.40 2.59 -18.69
N LYS A 132 -1.69 2.89 -18.66
CA LYS A 132 -2.49 3.09 -19.88
C LYS A 132 -1.93 4.21 -20.75
N GLU A 133 -1.56 5.33 -20.18
CA GLU A 133 -1.01 6.47 -20.90
C GLU A 133 0.35 6.18 -21.54
N MET A 134 1.21 5.45 -20.84
CA MET A 134 2.58 5.15 -21.28
C MET A 134 2.66 3.96 -22.24
N THR A 135 1.78 2.98 -22.12
CA THR A 135 1.81 1.74 -22.91
C THR A 135 0.74 1.67 -23.99
N GLY A 136 -0.30 2.52 -23.90
CA GLY A 136 -1.49 2.44 -24.72
C GLY A 136 -2.38 1.21 -24.43
N LEU A 137 -1.98 0.34 -23.48
CA LEU A 137 -2.68 -0.90 -23.14
C LEU A 137 -3.78 -0.62 -22.10
N LYS A 138 -4.92 -1.30 -22.26
CA LYS A 138 -5.93 -1.35 -21.19
C LYS A 138 -5.45 -2.30 -20.07
N LEU A 139 -5.94 -2.08 -18.84
CA LEU A 139 -5.57 -2.91 -17.69
C LEU A 139 -5.81 -4.40 -17.92
N GLU A 140 -6.91 -4.73 -18.63
CA GLU A 140 -7.27 -6.10 -19.00
C GLU A 140 -6.23 -6.75 -19.92
N GLU A 141 -5.63 -6.00 -20.84
CA GLU A 141 -4.59 -6.46 -21.75
C GLU A 141 -3.23 -6.65 -21.07
N THR A 142 -3.02 -5.97 -19.95
CA THR A 142 -1.81 -6.09 -19.15
C THR A 142 -1.81 -7.28 -18.19
N MET A 143 -2.98 -7.92 -17.98
CA MET A 143 -3.08 -9.11 -17.12
C MET A 143 -2.53 -10.35 -17.82
N ALA A 144 -1.78 -11.17 -17.09
CA ALA A 144 -1.12 -12.38 -17.62
C ALA A 144 -2.10 -13.40 -18.24
N HIS A 145 -3.36 -13.41 -17.80
CA HIS A 145 -4.39 -14.35 -18.26
C HIS A 145 -5.28 -13.82 -19.40
N SER A 146 -5.12 -12.57 -19.84
CA SER A 146 -5.98 -12.01 -20.90
C SER A 146 -5.81 -12.72 -22.26
N GLN A 147 -4.67 -13.32 -22.51
CA GLN A 147 -4.41 -14.08 -23.74
C GLN A 147 -5.06 -15.47 -23.78
N ALA A 148 -5.48 -16.01 -22.63
CA ALA A 148 -6.14 -17.31 -22.56
C ALA A 148 -7.61 -17.27 -23.06
N PHE A 149 -8.23 -16.09 -23.09
CA PHE A 149 -9.63 -15.90 -23.50
C PHE A 149 -9.80 -15.37 -24.93
N GLN A 150 -8.71 -15.17 -25.68
CA GLN A 150 -8.75 -14.70 -27.08
C GLN A 150 -8.45 -15.82 -28.12
N LYS A 151 -8.52 -17.08 -27.71
CA LYS A 151 -8.48 -18.22 -28.64
C LYS A 151 -9.82 -18.90 -28.80
#